data_a2dc71693e1d7915a0c9313367b3eea6
#
_entry.id   a2dc71693e1d7915a0c9313367b3eea6
#
_cell.length_a   1.000
_cell.length_b   1.000
_cell.length_c   1.000
_cell.angle_alpha   90.00
_cell.angle_beta   90.00
_cell.angle_gamma   90.00
#
_symmetry.space_group_name_H-M   'P 1'
#
loop_
_entity.id
_entity.type
_entity.pdbx_description
1 polymer ?
#
loop_
_entity_poly.entity_id
_entity_poly.type
_entity_poly.pdbx_seq_one_letter_code
_entity_poly.pdbx_strand_id
1 'polypeptide(L)'
;MILLLDNYDSFTYNLAQYLGELGCTVEVHRNDKITVEEIARRKPERIVISPGPCTPQEAGISVELIERLAGKFPILGVCLGHQAIGAAFGGKIIRAPKLFHGKTSQIHHDGKNIFRKLPNPFTATRYHSLIVEKKSLPRELTITAQTDDGIIMGLRHKRHKIEGVQFHPESVLTESGKQLLQNFLDL
;
A
#
# COMPACT_ATOMS: atom_id res chain seq x y z
N MET A 1 9.17 12.37 10.38
CA MET A 1 9.90 11.21 9.81
C MET A 1 8.91 10.13 9.40
N ILE A 2 9.09 9.56 8.19
CA ILE A 2 8.32 8.43 7.69
C ILE A 2 9.15 7.16 7.87
N LEU A 3 8.55 6.11 8.43
CA LEU A 3 9.16 4.78 8.45
C LEU A 3 8.68 3.99 7.22
N LEU A 4 9.62 3.55 6.39
CA LEU A 4 9.37 2.69 5.24
C LEU A 4 9.83 1.27 5.55
N LEU A 5 8.88 0.36 5.68
CA LEU A 5 9.16 -1.07 5.89
C LEU A 5 9.46 -1.72 4.55
N ASP A 6 10.68 -2.20 4.39
CA ASP A 6 11.20 -2.85 3.18
C ASP A 6 10.93 -4.35 3.20
N ASN A 7 10.09 -4.83 2.31
CA ASN A 7 9.80 -6.24 2.09
C ASN A 7 10.79 -6.90 1.11
N TYR A 8 12.04 -6.46 1.09
CA TYR A 8 13.07 -6.97 0.18
C TYR A 8 12.72 -6.76 -1.30
N ASP A 9 12.22 -5.57 -1.61
CA ASP A 9 11.79 -5.21 -2.95
C ASP A 9 12.72 -4.19 -3.60
N SER A 10 12.98 -4.35 -4.90
CA SER A 10 13.83 -3.42 -5.66
C SER A 10 13.21 -2.03 -5.83
N PHE A 11 11.89 -1.90 -5.71
CA PHE A 11 11.18 -0.62 -5.83
C PHE A 11 11.06 0.14 -4.50
N THR A 12 11.49 -0.43 -3.36
CA THR A 12 11.42 0.24 -2.05
C THR A 12 12.13 1.60 -2.08
N TYR A 13 13.31 1.66 -2.66
CA TYR A 13 14.07 2.92 -2.71
C TYR A 13 13.48 3.95 -3.68
N ASN A 14 12.69 3.54 -4.68
CA ASN A 14 11.93 4.47 -5.51
C ASN A 14 10.81 5.15 -4.68
N LEU A 15 10.15 4.40 -3.78
CA LEU A 15 9.21 4.98 -2.80
C LEU A 15 9.94 5.96 -1.87
N ALA A 16 11.09 5.56 -1.31
CA ALA A 16 11.90 6.43 -0.44
C ALA A 16 12.31 7.70 -1.17
N GLN A 17 12.73 7.61 -2.43
CA GLN A 17 13.09 8.76 -3.25
C GLN A 17 11.90 9.70 -3.46
N TYR A 18 10.73 9.18 -3.87
CA TYR A 18 9.56 10.03 -4.09
C TYR A 18 9.10 10.73 -2.81
N LEU A 19 9.11 10.03 -1.67
CA LEU A 19 8.81 10.63 -0.38
C LEU A 19 9.85 11.69 0.01
N GLY A 20 11.13 11.45 -0.28
CA GLY A 20 12.22 12.43 -0.08
C GLY A 20 12.03 13.67 -0.95
N GLU A 21 11.67 13.51 -2.24
CA GLU A 21 11.36 14.62 -3.16
C GLU A 21 10.14 15.44 -2.71
N LEU A 22 9.23 14.83 -1.96
CA LEU A 22 8.09 15.50 -1.30
C LEU A 22 8.47 16.15 0.04
N GLY A 23 9.77 16.22 0.37
CA GLY A 23 10.28 16.90 1.55
C GLY A 23 10.29 16.08 2.83
N CYS A 24 10.09 14.75 2.75
CA CYS A 24 10.05 13.90 3.94
C CYS A 24 11.43 13.35 4.30
N THR A 25 11.73 13.26 5.59
CA THR A 25 12.80 12.38 6.09
C THR A 25 12.27 10.96 6.13
N VAL A 26 12.96 10.02 5.48
CA VAL A 26 12.55 8.62 5.36
C VAL A 26 13.60 7.72 6.00
N GLU A 27 13.16 6.85 6.92
CA GLU A 27 13.96 5.76 7.45
C GLU A 27 13.50 4.44 6.85
N VAL A 28 14.40 3.70 6.19
CA VAL A 28 14.11 2.40 5.59
C VAL A 28 14.59 1.29 6.51
N HIS A 29 13.69 0.37 6.87
CA HIS A 29 14.00 -0.80 7.68
C HIS A 29 13.46 -2.07 7.03
N ARG A 30 14.29 -3.10 6.93
CA ARG A 30 13.85 -4.41 6.44
C ARG A 30 12.89 -5.07 7.42
N ASN A 31 11.93 -5.80 6.88
CA ASN A 31 10.81 -6.39 7.62
C ASN A 31 11.20 -7.43 8.68
N ASP A 32 12.44 -7.89 8.66
CA ASP A 32 13.04 -8.86 9.62
C ASP A 32 14.15 -8.22 10.48
N LYS A 33 14.40 -6.90 10.36
CA LYS A 33 15.49 -6.17 11.07
C LYS A 33 14.97 -5.10 12.03
N ILE A 34 13.66 -5.03 12.23
CA ILE A 34 13.01 -4.15 13.19
C ILE A 34 11.78 -4.84 13.76
N THR A 35 11.42 -4.54 14.99
CA THR A 35 10.20 -5.06 15.63
C THR A 35 9.09 -4.02 15.65
N VAL A 36 7.85 -4.47 15.83
CA VAL A 36 6.69 -3.58 15.95
C VAL A 36 6.82 -2.66 17.17
N GLU A 37 7.41 -3.15 18.27
CA GLU A 37 7.70 -2.35 19.48
C GLU A 37 8.70 -1.24 19.20
N GLU A 38 9.74 -1.53 18.45
CA GLU A 38 10.73 -0.52 18.05
C GLU A 38 10.13 0.56 17.18
N ILE A 39 9.28 0.18 16.22
CA ILE A 39 8.53 1.13 15.39
C ILE A 39 7.65 2.03 16.27
N ALA A 40 6.90 1.43 17.20
CA ALA A 40 6.04 2.19 18.11
C ALA A 40 6.81 3.18 18.99
N ARG A 41 8.01 2.80 19.46
CA ARG A 41 8.90 3.68 20.27
C ARG A 41 9.50 4.82 19.45
N ARG A 42 9.78 4.62 18.17
CA ARG A 42 10.31 5.67 17.25
C ARG A 42 9.28 6.75 16.93
N LYS A 43 7.99 6.45 17.13
CA LYS A 43 6.85 7.36 16.89
C LYS A 43 6.93 8.04 15.52
N PRO A 44 6.97 7.27 14.41
CA PRO A 44 6.98 7.87 13.10
C PRO A 44 5.70 8.68 12.86
N GLU A 45 5.77 9.70 12.05
CA GLU A 45 4.58 10.46 11.64
C GLU A 45 3.65 9.60 10.78
N ARG A 46 4.24 8.74 9.95
CA ARG A 46 3.54 7.80 9.06
C ARG A 46 4.37 6.55 8.82
N ILE A 47 3.70 5.49 8.41
CA ILE A 47 4.34 4.23 8.03
C ILE A 47 3.95 3.90 6.59
N VAL A 48 4.94 3.52 5.78
CA VAL A 48 4.73 2.98 4.43
C VAL A 48 5.24 1.54 4.41
N ILE A 49 4.43 0.61 3.89
CA ILE A 49 4.81 -0.81 3.73
C ILE A 49 5.02 -1.05 2.25
N SER A 50 6.24 -1.44 1.88
CA SER A 50 6.68 -1.55 0.49
C SER A 50 6.03 -2.73 -0.25
N PRO A 51 6.13 -2.75 -1.58
CA PRO A 51 6.01 -3.98 -2.36
C PRO A 51 6.96 -5.04 -1.84
N GLY A 52 6.80 -6.27 -2.32
CA GLY A 52 7.69 -7.38 -2.02
C GLY A 52 7.27 -8.68 -2.69
N PRO A 53 8.10 -9.71 -2.62
CA PRO A 53 7.80 -11.03 -3.15
C PRO A 53 6.88 -11.83 -2.22
N CYS A 54 6.40 -12.97 -2.74
CA CYS A 54 5.64 -13.98 -2.00
C CYS A 54 4.29 -13.50 -1.47
N THR A 55 3.92 -13.90 -0.27
CA THR A 55 2.62 -13.63 0.36
C THR A 55 2.77 -12.70 1.57
N PRO A 56 1.69 -12.05 2.03
CA PRO A 56 1.74 -11.25 3.25
C PRO A 56 2.21 -12.01 4.49
N GLN A 57 1.94 -13.32 4.58
CA GLN A 57 2.37 -14.17 5.69
C GLN A 57 3.89 -14.37 5.71
N GLU A 58 4.53 -14.24 4.56
CA GLU A 58 6.00 -14.35 4.39
C GLU A 58 6.68 -12.97 4.43
N ALA A 59 5.93 -11.88 4.63
CA ALA A 59 6.41 -10.51 4.64
C ALA A 59 6.87 -10.02 6.04
N GLY A 60 7.54 -10.89 6.80
CA GLY A 60 8.05 -10.56 8.13
C GLY A 60 6.97 -9.97 9.04
N ILE A 61 7.23 -8.80 9.61
CA ILE A 61 6.31 -8.14 10.54
C ILE A 61 5.15 -7.36 9.88
N SER A 62 5.00 -7.39 8.54
CA SER A 62 4.07 -6.50 7.82
C SER A 62 2.61 -6.64 8.30
N VAL A 63 2.11 -7.85 8.48
CA VAL A 63 0.74 -8.10 8.97
C VAL A 63 0.63 -7.71 10.45
N GLU A 64 1.54 -8.17 11.31
CA GLU A 64 1.58 -7.84 12.73
C GLU A 64 1.65 -6.32 12.98
N LEU A 65 2.44 -5.60 12.19
CA LEU A 65 2.56 -4.15 12.26
C LEU A 65 1.18 -3.49 12.06
N ILE A 66 0.44 -3.91 11.04
CA ILE A 66 -0.89 -3.35 10.75
C ILE A 66 -1.85 -3.66 11.90
N GLU A 67 -1.92 -4.92 12.37
CA GLU A 67 -2.80 -5.33 13.46
C GLU A 67 -2.56 -4.55 14.75
N ARG A 68 -1.30 -4.35 15.12
CA ARG A 68 -0.92 -3.74 16.41
C ARG A 68 -0.84 -2.23 16.39
N LEU A 69 -0.59 -1.62 15.22
CA LEU A 69 -0.42 -0.17 15.07
C LEU A 69 -1.59 0.51 14.38
N ALA A 70 -2.64 -0.23 13.98
CA ALA A 70 -3.88 0.34 13.48
C ALA A 70 -4.45 1.39 14.44
N GLY A 71 -4.70 2.59 13.91
CA GLY A 71 -5.21 3.73 14.69
C GLY A 71 -4.15 4.52 15.47
N LYS A 72 -2.90 4.03 15.55
CA LYS A 72 -1.81 4.77 16.20
C LYS A 72 -1.06 5.66 15.21
N PHE A 73 -0.87 5.18 13.99
CA PHE A 73 -0.17 5.90 12.92
C PHE A 73 -0.94 5.79 11.60
N PRO A 74 -0.88 6.78 10.70
CA PRO A 74 -1.31 6.61 9.32
C PRO A 74 -0.41 5.57 8.61
N ILE A 75 -1.03 4.64 7.88
CA ILE A 75 -0.35 3.53 7.19
C ILE A 75 -0.74 3.54 5.71
N LEU A 76 0.25 3.46 4.83
CA LEU A 76 0.06 3.17 3.40
C LEU A 76 0.70 1.83 3.07
N GLY A 77 -0.07 0.91 2.52
CA GLY A 77 0.44 -0.35 1.98
C GLY A 77 0.49 -0.32 0.45
N VAL A 78 1.65 -0.66 -0.14
CA VAL A 78 1.84 -0.73 -1.59
C VAL A 78 2.06 -2.17 -2.02
N CYS A 79 1.27 -2.65 -2.99
CA CYS A 79 1.32 -3.99 -3.57
C CYS A 79 1.23 -5.10 -2.49
N LEU A 80 2.34 -5.69 -2.07
CA LEU A 80 2.37 -6.64 -0.94
C LEU A 80 1.85 -5.99 0.35
N GLY A 81 2.19 -4.73 0.61
CA GLY A 81 1.69 -3.97 1.76
C GLY A 81 0.16 -3.79 1.73
N HIS A 82 -0.44 -3.59 0.55
CA HIS A 82 -1.89 -3.57 0.36
C HIS A 82 -2.53 -4.94 0.68
N GLN A 83 -1.89 -6.03 0.21
CA GLN A 83 -2.33 -7.38 0.53
C GLN A 83 -2.20 -7.69 2.03
N ALA A 84 -1.14 -7.19 2.68
CA ALA A 84 -0.98 -7.29 4.13
C ALA A 84 -2.10 -6.56 4.89
N ILE A 85 -2.59 -5.41 4.39
CA ILE A 85 -3.78 -4.74 4.94
C ILE A 85 -4.99 -5.66 4.83
N GLY A 86 -5.25 -6.23 3.65
CA GLY A 86 -6.35 -7.18 3.46
C GLY A 86 -6.28 -8.35 4.45
N ALA A 87 -5.10 -8.96 4.59
CA ALA A 87 -4.86 -10.10 5.47
C ALA A 87 -4.99 -9.76 6.96
N ALA A 88 -4.45 -8.63 7.40
CA ALA A 88 -4.48 -8.18 8.80
C ALA A 88 -5.91 -8.04 9.36
N PHE A 89 -6.87 -7.71 8.52
CA PHE A 89 -8.29 -7.63 8.91
C PHE A 89 -9.09 -8.88 8.56
N GLY A 90 -8.45 -9.98 8.13
CA GLY A 90 -9.08 -11.29 7.89
C GLY A 90 -9.53 -11.56 6.46
N GLY A 91 -9.17 -10.73 5.51
CA GLY A 91 -9.40 -10.95 4.08
C GLY A 91 -8.49 -12.04 3.51
N LYS A 92 -8.97 -12.76 2.50
CA LYS A 92 -8.18 -13.77 1.79
C LYS A 92 -7.36 -13.14 0.66
N ILE A 93 -6.15 -13.63 0.50
CA ILE A 93 -5.27 -13.31 -0.62
C ILE A 93 -5.28 -14.51 -1.57
N ILE A 94 -5.66 -14.26 -2.81
CA ILE A 94 -5.83 -15.30 -3.82
C ILE A 94 -5.02 -14.98 -5.08
N ARG A 95 -4.82 -15.97 -5.93
CA ARG A 95 -4.21 -15.74 -7.24
C ARG A 95 -5.10 -14.87 -8.12
N ALA A 96 -4.49 -13.90 -8.79
CA ALA A 96 -5.16 -13.10 -9.80
C ALA A 96 -5.55 -13.98 -11.00
N PRO A 97 -6.66 -13.69 -11.70
CA PRO A 97 -7.05 -14.41 -12.91
C PRO A 97 -5.98 -14.36 -14.02
N LYS A 98 -5.16 -13.29 -14.00
CA LYS A 98 -4.06 -13.06 -14.95
C LYS A 98 -2.83 -12.58 -14.19
N LEU A 99 -1.65 -12.95 -14.69
CA LEU A 99 -0.38 -12.42 -14.21
C LEU A 99 -0.15 -11.02 -14.79
N PHE A 100 0.18 -10.07 -13.92
CA PHE A 100 0.56 -8.71 -14.30
C PHE A 100 2.03 -8.47 -13.93
N HIS A 101 2.84 -8.14 -14.95
CA HIS A 101 4.26 -7.86 -14.76
C HIS A 101 4.65 -6.69 -15.65
N GLY A 102 4.78 -5.50 -15.07
CA GLY A 102 5.14 -4.27 -15.77
C GLY A 102 4.07 -3.77 -16.76
N LYS A 103 2.83 -4.24 -16.64
CA LYS A 103 1.71 -3.79 -17.45
C LYS A 103 0.96 -2.66 -16.77
N THR A 104 0.44 -1.73 -17.55
CA THR A 104 -0.44 -0.68 -17.07
C THR A 104 -1.91 -1.07 -17.15
N SER A 105 -2.71 -0.48 -16.29
CA SER A 105 -4.17 -0.59 -16.31
C SER A 105 -4.82 0.75 -15.96
N GLN A 106 -6.07 0.94 -16.39
CA GLN A 106 -6.89 2.05 -15.96
C GLN A 106 -7.42 1.77 -14.55
N ILE A 107 -7.24 2.72 -13.65
CA ILE A 107 -7.65 2.63 -12.25
C ILE A 107 -8.81 3.58 -12.01
N HIS A 108 -9.99 3.02 -11.78
CA HIS A 108 -11.18 3.76 -11.35
C HIS A 108 -11.19 3.86 -9.83
N HIS A 109 -11.50 5.04 -9.29
CA HIS A 109 -11.40 5.28 -7.85
C HIS A 109 -12.53 6.18 -7.31
N ASP A 110 -12.66 6.24 -5.98
CA ASP A 110 -13.70 7.00 -5.30
C ASP A 110 -13.45 8.51 -5.19
N GLY A 111 -12.30 8.99 -5.61
CA GLY A 111 -11.90 10.41 -5.56
C GLY A 111 -11.63 10.96 -4.16
N LYS A 112 -11.53 10.11 -3.12
CA LYS A 112 -11.37 10.53 -1.72
C LYS A 112 -9.97 10.23 -1.18
N ASN A 113 -9.58 10.92 -0.12
CA ASN A 113 -8.31 10.73 0.60
C ASN A 113 -7.11 10.71 -0.36
N ILE A 114 -6.41 9.56 -0.47
CA ILE A 114 -5.24 9.42 -1.35
C ILE A 114 -5.56 9.62 -2.84
N PHE A 115 -6.82 9.45 -3.24
CA PHE A 115 -7.28 9.64 -4.62
C PHE A 115 -7.84 11.04 -4.91
N ARG A 116 -7.80 11.95 -3.93
CA ARG A 116 -8.31 13.30 -4.08
C ARG A 116 -7.60 14.05 -5.21
N LYS A 117 -8.39 14.67 -6.10
CA LYS A 117 -7.90 15.46 -7.25
C LYS A 117 -7.06 14.68 -8.27
N LEU A 118 -7.08 13.36 -8.24
CA LEU A 118 -6.49 12.55 -9.30
C LEU A 118 -7.46 12.41 -10.49
N PRO A 119 -6.96 12.29 -11.73
CA PRO A 119 -7.80 11.90 -12.87
C PRO A 119 -8.51 10.57 -12.58
N ASN A 120 -9.72 10.41 -13.09
CA ASN A 120 -10.49 9.18 -12.90
C ASN A 120 -11.15 8.72 -14.21
N PRO A 121 -10.67 7.66 -14.84
CA PRO A 121 -9.55 6.81 -14.39
C PRO A 121 -8.17 7.45 -14.61
N PHE A 122 -7.13 6.88 -14.00
CA PHE A 122 -5.73 7.16 -14.32
C PHE A 122 -4.95 5.87 -14.62
N THR A 123 -3.85 6.01 -15.34
CA THR A 123 -2.97 4.89 -15.70
C THR A 123 -2.02 4.55 -14.56
N ALA A 124 -1.94 3.28 -14.16
CA ALA A 124 -0.98 2.80 -13.17
C ALA A 124 -0.35 1.46 -13.54
N THR A 125 0.89 1.28 -13.09
CA THR A 125 1.68 0.07 -13.31
C THR A 125 1.34 -1.03 -12.31
N ARG A 126 1.28 -2.26 -12.78
CA ARG A 126 0.97 -3.47 -12.01
C ARG A 126 2.08 -4.51 -12.13
N TYR A 127 2.50 -5.06 -10.96
CA TYR A 127 3.49 -6.14 -10.85
C TYR A 127 3.00 -7.16 -9.81
N HIS A 128 1.87 -7.85 -10.04
CA HIS A 128 1.34 -8.77 -9.05
C HIS A 128 0.70 -10.01 -9.67
N SER A 129 0.82 -11.13 -8.97
CA SER A 129 0.14 -12.40 -9.22
C SER A 129 -0.94 -12.71 -8.17
N LEU A 130 -0.94 -11.97 -7.07
CA LEU A 130 -1.90 -12.10 -5.97
C LEU A 130 -2.77 -10.86 -5.85
N ILE A 131 -3.98 -11.04 -5.33
CA ILE A 131 -4.96 -9.98 -5.09
C ILE A 131 -5.72 -10.24 -3.79
N VAL A 132 -6.29 -9.19 -3.22
CA VAL A 132 -7.29 -9.32 -2.15
C VAL A 132 -8.60 -9.81 -2.74
N GLU A 133 -9.14 -10.90 -2.18
CA GLU A 133 -10.40 -11.48 -2.65
C GLU A 133 -11.60 -10.60 -2.26
N LYS A 134 -12.41 -10.22 -3.25
CA LYS A 134 -13.58 -9.37 -3.02
C LYS A 134 -14.65 -10.01 -2.15
N LYS A 135 -14.85 -11.34 -2.27
CA LYS A 135 -15.90 -12.07 -1.53
C LYS A 135 -15.62 -12.15 -0.04
N SER A 136 -14.36 -12.18 0.36
CA SER A 136 -13.94 -12.26 1.75
C SER A 136 -13.49 -10.90 2.33
N LEU A 137 -13.83 -9.79 1.65
CA LEU A 137 -13.42 -8.46 2.10
C LEU A 137 -13.96 -8.18 3.50
N PRO A 138 -13.07 -7.87 4.48
CA PRO A 138 -13.47 -7.56 5.85
C PRO A 138 -14.40 -6.34 5.94
N ARG A 139 -15.29 -6.34 6.93
CA ARG A 139 -16.26 -5.24 7.16
C ARG A 139 -15.58 -3.90 7.48
N GLU A 140 -14.39 -3.95 8.05
CA GLU A 140 -13.57 -2.81 8.42
C GLU A 140 -13.00 -2.07 7.21
N LEU A 141 -12.91 -2.74 6.06
CA LEU A 141 -12.34 -2.21 4.84
C LEU A 141 -13.39 -1.77 3.84
N THR A 142 -13.04 -0.79 3.03
CA THR A 142 -13.81 -0.31 1.87
C THR A 142 -12.94 -0.38 0.63
N ILE A 143 -13.49 -0.84 -0.48
CA ILE A 143 -12.84 -0.78 -1.79
C ILE A 143 -12.88 0.68 -2.26
N THR A 144 -11.72 1.23 -2.58
CA THR A 144 -11.56 2.62 -3.01
C THR A 144 -11.14 2.77 -4.45
N ALA A 145 -10.59 1.71 -5.04
CA ALA A 145 -10.23 1.67 -6.45
C ALA A 145 -10.33 0.25 -7.03
N GLN A 146 -10.62 0.17 -8.33
CA GLN A 146 -10.74 -1.09 -9.08
C GLN A 146 -10.30 -0.88 -10.53
N THR A 147 -9.95 -1.99 -11.20
CA THR A 147 -9.82 -2.07 -12.65
C THR A 147 -11.16 -2.28 -13.33
N ASP A 148 -11.23 -2.18 -14.66
CA ASP A 148 -12.45 -2.43 -15.45
C ASP A 148 -13.02 -3.85 -15.23
N ASP A 149 -12.15 -4.84 -15.03
CA ASP A 149 -12.53 -6.23 -14.74
C ASP A 149 -12.80 -6.50 -13.24
N GLY A 150 -12.86 -5.43 -12.42
CA GLY A 150 -13.32 -5.49 -11.03
C GLY A 150 -12.29 -5.99 -10.02
N ILE A 151 -11.01 -6.07 -10.38
CA ILE A 151 -9.94 -6.40 -9.45
C ILE A 151 -9.72 -5.23 -8.50
N ILE A 152 -9.65 -5.50 -7.19
CA ILE A 152 -9.41 -4.48 -6.16
C ILE A 152 -8.02 -3.87 -6.36
N MET A 153 -7.98 -2.56 -6.54
CA MET A 153 -6.75 -1.77 -6.70
C MET A 153 -6.53 -0.78 -5.56
N GLY A 154 -7.52 -0.55 -4.72
CA GLY A 154 -7.42 0.31 -3.55
C GLY A 154 -8.30 -0.17 -2.41
N LEU A 155 -7.79 -0.04 -1.18
CA LEU A 155 -8.49 -0.32 0.07
C LEU A 155 -8.31 0.84 1.03
N ARG A 156 -9.32 1.06 1.87
CA ARG A 156 -9.29 2.01 2.99
C ARG A 156 -9.94 1.40 4.22
N HIS A 157 -9.31 1.60 5.37
CA HIS A 157 -9.96 1.27 6.65
C HIS A 157 -11.00 2.35 7.01
N LYS A 158 -12.18 1.93 7.47
CA LYS A 158 -13.31 2.84 7.71
C LYS A 158 -13.11 3.81 8.87
N ARG A 159 -12.27 3.47 9.86
CA ARG A 159 -12.06 4.26 11.08
C ARG A 159 -10.64 4.81 11.21
N HIS A 160 -9.65 4.08 10.71
CA HIS A 160 -8.24 4.42 10.86
C HIS A 160 -7.67 4.97 9.56
N LYS A 161 -6.64 5.79 9.65
CA LYS A 161 -5.90 6.32 8.49
C LYS A 161 -5.01 5.23 7.90
N ILE A 162 -5.63 4.20 7.32
CA ILE A 162 -4.96 3.08 6.66
C ILE A 162 -5.49 3.02 5.23
N GLU A 163 -4.60 3.15 4.28
CA GLU A 163 -4.85 3.10 2.84
C GLU A 163 -3.97 2.04 2.20
N GLY A 164 -4.46 1.36 1.19
CA GLY A 164 -3.68 0.39 0.44
C GLY A 164 -3.91 0.52 -1.06
N VAL A 165 -2.85 0.39 -1.85
CA VAL A 165 -2.92 0.36 -3.31
C VAL A 165 -2.21 -0.87 -3.85
N GLN A 166 -2.86 -1.61 -4.77
CA GLN A 166 -2.31 -2.81 -5.38
C GLN A 166 -1.30 -2.47 -6.49
N PHE A 167 -1.45 -1.32 -7.12
CA PHE A 167 -0.54 -0.81 -8.15
C PHE A 167 0.68 -0.12 -7.51
N HIS A 168 1.65 0.26 -8.34
CA HIS A 168 2.93 0.85 -7.92
C HIS A 168 2.94 2.36 -8.17
N PRO A 169 2.70 3.21 -7.14
CA PRO A 169 2.74 4.67 -7.28
C PRO A 169 4.16 5.20 -7.55
N GLU A 170 5.19 4.44 -7.19
CA GLU A 170 6.59 4.78 -7.40
C GLU A 170 7.10 4.51 -8.82
N SER A 171 6.29 3.83 -9.64
CA SER A 171 6.64 3.58 -11.03
C SER A 171 6.49 4.83 -11.87
N VAL A 172 7.46 5.08 -12.75
CA VAL A 172 7.45 6.19 -13.72
C VAL A 172 6.24 6.16 -14.65
N LEU A 173 5.68 4.98 -14.91
CA LEU A 173 4.50 4.80 -15.75
C LEU A 173 3.17 4.98 -14.98
N THR A 174 3.21 5.25 -13.68
CA THR A 174 2.04 5.62 -12.90
C THR A 174 1.91 7.15 -12.90
N GLU A 175 0.99 7.68 -13.70
CA GLU A 175 0.88 9.10 -13.99
C GLU A 175 0.67 9.98 -12.75
N SER A 176 -0.09 9.49 -11.78
CA SER A 176 -0.48 10.26 -10.59
C SER A 176 0.23 9.81 -9.30
N GLY A 177 1.33 9.06 -9.42
CA GLY A 177 1.97 8.41 -8.27
C GLY A 177 2.43 9.39 -7.20
N LYS A 178 3.15 10.46 -7.56
CA LYS A 178 3.60 11.50 -6.60
C LYS A 178 2.44 12.25 -5.95
N GLN A 179 1.40 12.57 -6.71
CA GLN A 179 0.23 13.26 -6.15
C GLN A 179 -0.52 12.35 -5.15
N LEU A 180 -0.59 11.05 -5.43
CA LEU A 180 -1.16 10.07 -4.50
C LEU A 180 -0.36 10.01 -3.18
N LEU A 181 0.96 9.96 -3.28
CA LEU A 181 1.84 9.99 -2.11
C LEU A 181 1.69 11.30 -1.33
N GLN A 182 1.64 12.45 -2.01
CA GLN A 182 1.37 13.74 -1.37
C GLN A 182 0.01 13.73 -0.65
N ASN A 183 -1.03 13.19 -1.28
CA ASN A 183 -2.34 13.09 -0.64
C ASN A 183 -2.30 12.21 0.63
N PHE A 184 -1.48 11.15 0.64
CA PHE A 184 -1.25 10.35 1.85
C PHE A 184 -0.53 11.15 2.93
N LEU A 185 0.43 12.00 2.56
CA LEU A 185 1.13 12.88 3.50
C LEU A 185 0.19 13.94 4.11
N ASP A 186 -0.88 14.27 3.44
CA ASP A 186 -1.88 15.26 3.89
C ASP A 186 -2.97 14.65 4.80
N LEU A 187 -3.00 13.32 4.99
CA LEU A 187 -3.93 12.66 5.92
C LEU A 187 -3.52 12.90 7.36
#